data_0c3c750da58900e748bf27c3cf9818f2
#
_entry.id   0c3c750da58900e748bf27c3cf9818f2
#
_cell.length_a   1.000
_cell.length_b   1.000
_cell.length_c   1.000
_cell.angle_alpha   90.00
_cell.angle_beta   90.00
_cell.angle_gamma   90.00
#
_symmetry.space_group_name_H-M   'P 1'
#
loop_
_entity.id
_entity.type
_entity.pdbx_description
1 polymer ?
#
loop_
_entity_poly.entity_id
_entity_poly.type
_entity_poly.pdbx_seq_one_letter_code
_entity_poly.pdbx_strand_id
1 'polypeptide(L)'
;MRRILFNSSNTVVLAHRGLWGKYAGIPDMPENSRGSLQIANDQCMDGVELDVKLTSDGVPVLLHDYNLGRTTTVWQQHPGVKYDPLTNQGVNPSILVTPWSQVSQLFLLTPDRRTTTGYHVPRVDELFTYYKQRQLRTPMVFDIKDAKTVRAVNSAANKVFGAASASYVAAKVNATLYTSRSAYQADGDGMVGIPVFTTNMLGKINVRQTIGAWLSTGEAMEINVKQLGGQLQSDADFVRERDVRVGVFQAIPDGPRASEFYKNNGECCYKLSDLFYGKDTADNRGSLDYIERVEAFGLITTDDPKTAIAYLRARGKHD
;
A
#
# COMPACT_ATOMS: atom_id res chain seq x y z
N MET A 1 2.99 12.68 -8.87
CA MET A 1 3.42 12.77 -7.46
C MET A 1 2.97 14.06 -6.77
N ARG A 2 3.23 15.25 -7.32
CA ARG A 2 2.86 16.52 -6.67
C ARG A 2 1.39 16.57 -6.21
N ARG A 3 0.43 16.09 -7.04
CA ARG A 3 -1.00 16.04 -6.67
C ARG A 3 -1.25 15.17 -5.42
N ILE A 4 -0.47 14.10 -5.21
CA ILE A 4 -0.60 13.22 -4.05
C ILE A 4 -0.10 13.90 -2.76
N LEU A 5 0.99 14.62 -2.87
CA LEU A 5 1.71 15.14 -1.71
C LEU A 5 1.16 16.45 -1.17
N PHE A 6 0.88 17.41 -2.07
CA PHE A 6 0.45 18.74 -1.64
C PHE A 6 -1.04 18.80 -1.31
N ASN A 7 -1.34 19.42 -0.20
CA ASN A 7 -2.73 19.62 0.22
C ASN A 7 -3.49 20.49 -0.78
N SER A 8 -4.77 20.23 -0.93
CA SER A 8 -5.70 21.00 -1.78
C SER A 8 -7.14 20.70 -1.35
N SER A 9 -8.11 21.43 -1.91
CA SER A 9 -9.53 21.15 -1.70
C SER A 9 -9.97 19.80 -2.26
N ASN A 10 -9.21 19.23 -3.22
CA ASN A 10 -9.52 17.94 -3.81
C ASN A 10 -8.89 16.80 -3.02
N THR A 11 -9.66 15.78 -2.73
CA THR A 11 -9.20 14.51 -2.19
C THR A 11 -8.63 13.65 -3.30
N VAL A 12 -7.45 13.11 -3.09
CA VAL A 12 -6.75 12.20 -4.01
C VAL A 12 -7.02 10.76 -3.63
N VAL A 13 -7.18 9.88 -4.62
CA VAL A 13 -7.47 8.47 -4.40
C VAL A 13 -6.38 7.58 -5.01
N LEU A 14 -5.74 6.75 -4.17
CA LEU A 14 -4.79 5.73 -4.60
C LEU A 14 -5.49 4.38 -4.74
N ALA A 15 -5.28 3.72 -5.87
CA ALA A 15 -5.69 2.34 -6.06
C ALA A 15 -4.74 1.42 -5.28
N HIS A 16 -5.24 0.79 -4.20
CA HIS A 16 -4.49 -0.12 -3.33
C HIS A 16 -4.12 -1.40 -4.10
N ARG A 17 -2.84 -1.77 -4.08
CA ARG A 17 -2.26 -2.88 -4.86
C ARG A 17 -2.45 -2.74 -6.38
N GLY A 18 -2.59 -1.50 -6.88
CA GLY A 18 -3.00 -1.21 -8.24
C GLY A 18 -4.52 -1.32 -8.44
N LEU A 19 -4.99 -1.28 -9.68
CA LEU A 19 -6.42 -1.49 -9.99
C LEU A 19 -6.64 -2.93 -10.43
N TRP A 20 -7.21 -3.76 -9.55
CA TRP A 20 -7.26 -5.21 -9.67
C TRP A 20 -8.65 -5.82 -9.49
N GLY A 21 -8.84 -7.05 -9.91
CA GLY A 21 -10.02 -7.86 -9.70
C GLY A 21 -11.31 -7.19 -10.17
N LYS A 22 -12.38 -7.36 -9.43
CA LYS A 22 -13.70 -6.76 -9.71
C LYS A 22 -13.65 -5.23 -9.78
N TYR A 23 -12.74 -4.59 -9.05
CA TYR A 23 -12.59 -3.14 -9.03
C TYR A 23 -11.99 -2.59 -10.33
N ALA A 24 -11.16 -3.39 -11.01
CA ALA A 24 -10.69 -3.10 -12.37
C ALA A 24 -11.78 -3.25 -13.43
N GLY A 25 -12.85 -3.98 -13.14
CA GLY A 25 -13.79 -4.50 -14.12
C GLY A 25 -13.22 -5.71 -14.91
N ILE A 26 -12.14 -6.30 -14.42
CA ILE A 26 -11.45 -7.48 -14.97
C ILE A 26 -11.25 -8.45 -13.80
N PRO A 27 -12.19 -9.37 -13.55
CA PRO A 27 -12.18 -10.24 -12.37
C PRO A 27 -10.88 -11.01 -12.15
N ASP A 28 -10.19 -11.37 -13.24
CA ASP A 28 -8.96 -12.17 -13.22
C ASP A 28 -7.68 -11.34 -13.05
N MET A 29 -7.77 -9.99 -13.00
CA MET A 29 -6.60 -9.13 -12.83
C MET A 29 -6.00 -9.28 -11.42
N PRO A 30 -4.76 -9.78 -11.28
CA PRO A 30 -4.16 -9.97 -9.97
C PRO A 30 -3.72 -8.65 -9.33
N GLU A 31 -3.76 -8.61 -7.99
CA GLU A 31 -3.18 -7.53 -7.18
C GLU A 31 -1.65 -7.44 -7.39
N ASN A 32 -1.05 -6.29 -7.10
CA ASN A 32 0.41 -6.09 -7.14
C ASN A 32 1.05 -6.60 -8.44
N SER A 33 0.42 -6.32 -9.56
CA SER A 33 0.86 -6.78 -10.88
C SER A 33 1.17 -5.64 -11.84
N ARG A 34 1.94 -5.95 -12.87
CA ARG A 34 2.15 -5.02 -13.98
C ARG A 34 0.84 -4.66 -14.68
N GLY A 35 -0.10 -5.61 -14.75
CA GLY A 35 -1.42 -5.39 -15.33
C GLY A 35 -2.27 -4.44 -14.48
N SER A 36 -2.29 -4.59 -13.16
CA SER A 36 -3.06 -3.70 -12.27
C SER A 36 -2.55 -2.25 -12.29
N LEU A 37 -1.23 -2.04 -12.46
CA LEU A 37 -0.65 -0.72 -12.70
C LEU A 37 -1.07 -0.15 -14.06
N GLN A 38 -0.98 -0.95 -15.14
CA GLN A 38 -1.37 -0.51 -16.48
C GLN A 38 -2.83 -0.06 -16.52
N ILE A 39 -3.74 -0.85 -15.97
CA ILE A 39 -5.18 -0.53 -15.96
C ILE A 39 -5.45 0.72 -15.11
N ALA A 40 -4.78 0.89 -13.99
CA ALA A 40 -4.89 2.11 -13.19
C ALA A 40 -4.48 3.35 -14.01
N ASN A 41 -3.42 3.25 -14.80
CA ASN A 41 -2.99 4.32 -15.69
C ASN A 41 -4.01 4.57 -16.82
N ASP A 42 -4.50 3.52 -17.47
CA ASP A 42 -5.43 3.63 -18.60
C ASP A 42 -6.79 4.20 -18.17
N GLN A 43 -7.16 4.01 -16.91
CA GLN A 43 -8.36 4.55 -16.30
C GLN A 43 -8.12 5.87 -15.53
N CYS A 44 -6.95 6.50 -15.72
CA CYS A 44 -6.60 7.79 -15.16
C CYS A 44 -6.76 7.87 -13.63
N MET A 45 -6.38 6.81 -12.90
CA MET A 45 -6.34 6.87 -11.44
C MET A 45 -5.31 7.90 -10.96
N ASP A 46 -5.58 8.59 -9.86
CA ASP A 46 -4.68 9.63 -9.30
C ASP A 46 -3.30 9.07 -8.94
N GLY A 47 -3.24 7.81 -8.54
CA GLY A 47 -2.03 7.09 -8.22
C GLY A 47 -2.34 5.62 -7.89
N VAL A 48 -1.30 4.84 -7.73
CA VAL A 48 -1.39 3.46 -7.21
C VAL A 48 -0.57 3.35 -5.94
N GLU A 49 -1.02 2.49 -5.05
CA GLU A 49 -0.21 1.99 -3.96
C GLU A 49 0.15 0.53 -4.28
N LEU A 50 1.40 0.13 -3.99
CA LEU A 50 1.95 -1.18 -4.30
C LEU A 50 2.81 -1.69 -3.14
N ASP A 51 2.63 -2.95 -2.77
CA ASP A 51 3.42 -3.58 -1.70
C ASP A 51 4.75 -4.11 -2.22
N VAL A 52 5.83 -3.93 -1.46
CA VAL A 52 7.15 -4.45 -1.81
C VAL A 52 7.72 -5.33 -0.71
N LYS A 53 8.32 -6.44 -1.11
CA LYS A 53 9.13 -7.32 -0.27
C LYS A 53 10.47 -7.61 -0.94
N LEU A 54 11.47 -8.03 -0.14
CA LEU A 54 12.74 -8.51 -0.66
C LEU A 54 12.76 -10.04 -0.73
N THR A 55 13.32 -10.57 -1.80
CA THR A 55 13.75 -11.97 -1.87
C THR A 55 14.95 -12.22 -0.94
N SER A 56 15.33 -13.47 -0.73
CA SER A 56 16.48 -13.83 0.14
C SER A 56 17.81 -13.25 -0.35
N ASP A 57 17.94 -13.00 -1.65
CA ASP A 57 19.09 -12.37 -2.30
C ASP A 57 18.92 -10.85 -2.52
N GLY A 58 17.92 -10.23 -1.86
CA GLY A 58 17.77 -8.78 -1.79
C GLY A 58 17.12 -8.13 -3.00
N VAL A 59 16.46 -8.88 -3.87
CA VAL A 59 15.75 -8.34 -5.04
C VAL A 59 14.37 -7.82 -4.62
N PRO A 60 14.03 -6.54 -4.87
CA PRO A 60 12.70 -6.01 -4.55
C PRO A 60 11.65 -6.48 -5.56
N VAL A 61 10.55 -7.05 -5.03
CA VAL A 61 9.43 -7.58 -5.82
C VAL A 61 8.10 -7.09 -5.29
N LEU A 62 7.08 -7.02 -6.14
CA LEU A 62 5.72 -6.69 -5.71
C LEU A 62 5.05 -7.91 -5.08
N LEU A 63 4.74 -7.81 -3.79
CA LEU A 63 4.04 -8.85 -3.04
C LEU A 63 3.51 -8.27 -1.73
N HIS A 64 2.22 -8.50 -1.42
CA HIS A 64 1.64 -8.08 -0.15
C HIS A 64 2.13 -8.96 1.00
N ASP A 65 2.00 -10.27 0.86
CA ASP A 65 2.30 -11.23 1.92
C ASP A 65 3.81 -11.47 2.07
N TYR A 66 4.24 -11.82 3.26
CA TYR A 66 5.60 -12.36 3.47
C TYR A 66 5.76 -13.79 3.00
N ASN A 67 4.66 -14.45 2.58
CA ASN A 67 4.65 -15.82 2.10
C ASN A 67 4.04 -15.89 0.70
N LEU A 68 4.47 -16.86 -0.08
CA LEU A 68 4.18 -16.96 -1.52
C LEU A 68 2.90 -17.75 -1.85
N GLY A 69 2.36 -18.52 -0.90
CA GLY A 69 1.33 -19.53 -1.20
C GLY A 69 -0.03 -18.97 -1.58
N ARG A 70 -0.44 -17.80 -1.01
CA ARG A 70 -1.78 -17.25 -1.24
C ARG A 70 -1.97 -16.73 -2.67
N THR A 71 -0.97 -16.05 -3.21
CA THR A 71 -1.11 -15.24 -4.44
C THR A 71 -0.28 -15.74 -5.61
N THR A 72 0.52 -16.81 -5.44
CA THR A 72 1.40 -17.32 -6.50
C THR A 72 1.28 -18.83 -6.73
N THR A 73 1.90 -19.29 -7.81
CA THR A 73 1.96 -20.72 -8.20
C THR A 73 3.08 -21.50 -7.50
N VAL A 74 3.54 -21.06 -6.33
CA VAL A 74 4.74 -21.63 -5.66
C VAL A 74 4.65 -23.15 -5.39
N TRP A 75 3.45 -23.69 -5.20
CA TRP A 75 3.28 -25.15 -5.02
C TRP A 75 3.70 -25.97 -6.25
N GLN A 76 3.80 -25.38 -7.45
CA GLN A 76 4.26 -26.09 -8.65
C GLN A 76 5.78 -26.36 -8.64
N GLN A 77 6.52 -25.67 -7.79
CA GLN A 77 7.97 -25.80 -7.65
C GLN A 77 8.39 -26.59 -6.39
N HIS A 78 7.45 -26.97 -5.54
CA HIS A 78 7.71 -27.63 -4.28
C HIS A 78 6.85 -28.91 -4.13
N PRO A 79 7.36 -29.95 -3.46
CA PRO A 79 6.52 -31.08 -3.07
C PRO A 79 5.39 -30.60 -2.16
N GLY A 80 4.16 -30.99 -2.45
CA GLY A 80 2.99 -30.64 -1.64
C GLY A 80 1.82 -30.15 -2.45
N VAL A 81 0.77 -29.71 -1.73
CA VAL A 81 -0.46 -29.22 -2.31
C VAL A 81 -0.50 -27.69 -2.34
N LYS A 82 -1.35 -27.14 -3.17
CA LYS A 82 -1.63 -25.70 -3.19
C LYS A 82 -2.02 -25.22 -1.80
N TYR A 83 -1.50 -24.07 -1.40
CA TYR A 83 -1.80 -23.48 -0.09
C TYR A 83 -3.27 -23.10 0.01
N ASP A 84 -3.88 -23.51 1.11
CA ASP A 84 -5.22 -23.09 1.52
C ASP A 84 -5.12 -22.14 2.73
N PRO A 85 -5.41 -20.84 2.55
CA PRO A 85 -5.41 -19.87 3.63
C PRO A 85 -6.35 -20.15 4.78
N LEU A 86 -7.47 -20.86 4.52
CA LEU A 86 -8.49 -21.12 5.55
C LEU A 86 -8.03 -22.18 6.55
N THR A 87 -7.32 -23.19 6.08
CA THR A 87 -6.80 -24.28 6.91
C THR A 87 -5.34 -24.08 7.30
N ASN A 88 -4.67 -23.09 6.70
CA ASN A 88 -3.24 -22.82 6.82
C ASN A 88 -2.40 -24.08 6.45
N GLN A 89 -2.84 -24.84 5.45
CA GLN A 89 -2.20 -26.04 4.98
C GLN A 89 -1.69 -25.87 3.54
N GLY A 90 -0.64 -26.62 3.19
CA GLY A 90 -0.05 -26.59 1.86
C GLY A 90 1.23 -25.75 1.77
N VAL A 91 1.75 -25.59 0.55
CA VAL A 91 3.04 -24.95 0.28
C VAL A 91 2.93 -23.44 0.43
N ASN A 92 3.59 -22.88 1.43
CA ASN A 92 3.56 -21.44 1.74
C ASN A 92 4.93 -20.93 2.25
N PRO A 93 6.02 -21.05 1.47
CA PRO A 93 7.33 -20.59 1.89
C PRO A 93 7.37 -19.06 2.01
N SER A 94 8.25 -18.58 2.90
CA SER A 94 8.50 -17.15 3.05
C SER A 94 9.33 -16.61 1.88
N ILE A 95 8.96 -15.43 1.37
CA ILE A 95 9.75 -14.67 0.38
C ILE A 95 11.17 -14.38 0.88
N LEU A 96 11.33 -14.17 2.20
CA LEU A 96 12.61 -13.80 2.80
C LEU A 96 13.67 -14.90 2.74
N VAL A 97 13.26 -16.15 2.48
CA VAL A 97 14.17 -17.29 2.30
C VAL A 97 14.16 -17.87 0.88
N THR A 98 13.42 -17.23 -0.04
CA THR A 98 13.28 -17.67 -1.43
C THR A 98 14.06 -16.72 -2.36
N PRO A 99 15.04 -17.20 -3.15
CA PRO A 99 15.83 -16.36 -4.04
C PRO A 99 15.04 -15.94 -5.28
N TRP A 100 15.46 -14.83 -5.90
CA TRP A 100 14.82 -14.31 -7.11
C TRP A 100 14.76 -15.35 -8.25
N SER A 101 15.77 -16.19 -8.39
CA SER A 101 15.80 -17.24 -9.42
C SER A 101 14.59 -18.19 -9.34
N GLN A 102 14.04 -18.42 -8.15
CA GLN A 102 12.80 -19.17 -7.95
C GLN A 102 11.55 -18.29 -8.10
N VAL A 103 11.55 -17.10 -7.45
CA VAL A 103 10.41 -16.18 -7.48
C VAL A 103 10.08 -15.73 -8.91
N SER A 104 11.09 -15.50 -9.76
CA SER A 104 10.91 -15.09 -11.16
C SER A 104 10.12 -16.07 -12.02
N GLN A 105 10.06 -17.33 -11.63
CA GLN A 105 9.32 -18.38 -12.32
C GLN A 105 7.84 -18.47 -11.89
N LEU A 106 7.47 -17.77 -10.82
CA LEU A 106 6.12 -17.84 -10.27
C LEU A 106 5.15 -16.96 -11.06
N PHE A 107 3.99 -17.50 -11.34
CA PHE A 107 2.85 -16.74 -11.83
C PHE A 107 1.99 -16.26 -10.67
N LEU A 108 1.36 -15.10 -10.84
CA LEU A 108 0.32 -14.62 -9.94
C LEU A 108 -0.98 -15.38 -10.19
N LEU A 109 -1.77 -15.56 -9.13
CA LEU A 109 -3.10 -16.14 -9.21
C LEU A 109 -4.16 -15.06 -9.44
N THR A 110 -5.31 -15.46 -9.98
CA THR A 110 -6.52 -14.63 -9.96
C THR A 110 -6.91 -14.25 -8.53
N PRO A 111 -7.64 -13.14 -8.30
CA PRO A 111 -8.04 -12.71 -6.95
C PRO A 111 -8.80 -13.77 -6.15
N ASP A 112 -9.59 -14.61 -6.82
CA ASP A 112 -10.26 -15.77 -6.21
C ASP A 112 -9.34 -16.98 -5.98
N ARG A 113 -8.06 -16.88 -6.40
CA ARG A 113 -6.99 -17.88 -6.31
C ARG A 113 -7.27 -19.20 -7.04
N ARG A 114 -8.26 -19.25 -7.91
CA ARG A 114 -8.63 -20.48 -8.62
C ARG A 114 -7.74 -20.76 -9.81
N THR A 115 -7.35 -19.72 -10.54
CA THR A 115 -6.67 -19.82 -11.82
C THR A 115 -5.32 -19.14 -11.79
N THR A 116 -4.38 -19.66 -12.55
CA THR A 116 -3.10 -19.03 -12.84
C THR A 116 -3.30 -17.95 -13.89
N THR A 117 -2.75 -16.75 -13.67
CA THR A 117 -2.76 -15.67 -14.66
C THR A 117 -1.54 -15.73 -15.57
N GLY A 118 -1.49 -14.89 -16.60
CA GLY A 118 -0.30 -14.68 -17.43
C GLY A 118 0.74 -13.72 -16.84
N TYR A 119 0.58 -13.29 -15.58
CA TYR A 119 1.46 -12.32 -14.93
C TYR A 119 2.41 -13.02 -13.96
N HIS A 120 3.72 -12.79 -14.12
CA HIS A 120 4.72 -13.18 -13.12
C HIS A 120 4.75 -12.20 -11.94
N VAL A 121 5.33 -12.63 -10.82
CA VAL A 121 5.68 -11.73 -9.71
C VAL A 121 6.60 -10.63 -10.24
N PRO A 122 6.22 -9.34 -10.17
CA PRO A 122 7.00 -8.28 -10.80
C PRO A 122 8.24 -7.94 -9.98
N ARG A 123 9.40 -7.84 -10.63
CA ARG A 123 10.59 -7.18 -10.06
C ARG A 123 10.46 -5.67 -10.21
N VAL A 124 10.81 -4.91 -9.18
CA VAL A 124 10.55 -3.46 -9.13
C VAL A 124 11.28 -2.69 -10.23
N ASP A 125 12.55 -3.00 -10.52
CA ASP A 125 13.30 -2.32 -11.60
C ASP A 125 12.79 -2.66 -13.01
N GLU A 126 12.26 -3.88 -13.21
CA GLU A 126 11.57 -4.26 -14.45
C GLU A 126 10.24 -3.54 -14.59
N LEU A 127 9.50 -3.38 -13.48
CA LEU A 127 8.27 -2.59 -13.44
C LEU A 127 8.55 -1.12 -13.83
N PHE A 128 9.61 -0.51 -13.28
CA PHE A 128 10.00 0.86 -13.61
C PHE A 128 10.43 1.00 -15.09
N THR A 129 11.16 0.01 -15.59
CA THR A 129 11.54 -0.05 -17.02
C THR A 129 10.30 -0.12 -17.91
N TYR A 130 9.36 -1.00 -17.58
CA TYR A 130 8.05 -1.11 -18.25
C TYR A 130 7.28 0.20 -18.20
N TYR A 131 7.19 0.82 -17.01
CA TYR A 131 6.53 2.11 -16.80
C TYR A 131 7.08 3.18 -17.75
N LYS A 132 8.39 3.30 -17.84
CA LYS A 132 9.07 4.26 -18.71
C LYS A 132 8.84 3.96 -20.20
N GLN A 133 8.97 2.70 -20.62
CA GLN A 133 8.75 2.26 -22.00
C GLN A 133 7.32 2.48 -22.48
N ARG A 134 6.34 2.27 -21.60
CA ARG A 134 4.92 2.49 -21.89
C ARG A 134 4.47 3.92 -21.69
N GLN A 135 5.37 4.81 -21.25
CA GLN A 135 5.07 6.23 -20.98
C GLN A 135 3.90 6.39 -19.99
N LEU A 136 3.82 5.52 -18.98
CA LEU A 136 2.80 5.61 -17.95
C LEU A 136 2.98 6.89 -17.15
N ARG A 137 1.89 7.40 -16.56
CA ARG A 137 1.88 8.69 -15.84
C ARG A 137 1.38 8.58 -14.41
N THR A 138 0.67 7.50 -14.09
CA THR A 138 0.11 7.27 -12.75
C THR A 138 1.22 7.13 -11.72
N PRO A 139 1.34 8.01 -10.71
CA PRO A 139 2.37 7.91 -9.68
C PRO A 139 2.27 6.62 -8.88
N MET A 140 3.41 6.10 -8.47
CA MET A 140 3.52 4.87 -7.68
C MET A 140 3.95 5.21 -6.25
N VAL A 141 3.16 4.76 -5.28
CA VAL A 141 3.46 4.85 -3.84
C VAL A 141 3.69 3.44 -3.32
N PHE A 142 4.88 3.15 -2.83
CA PHE A 142 5.24 1.80 -2.36
C PHE A 142 5.07 1.68 -0.85
N ASP A 143 4.32 0.68 -0.40
CA ASP A 143 4.24 0.33 1.03
C ASP A 143 5.45 -0.53 1.41
N ILE A 144 6.35 0.06 2.21
CA ILE A 144 7.65 -0.51 2.57
C ILE A 144 7.77 -0.69 4.08
N LYS A 145 8.15 -1.90 4.49
CA LYS A 145 8.15 -2.29 5.90
C LYS A 145 9.54 -2.35 6.57
N ASP A 146 10.62 -2.17 5.80
CA ASP A 146 11.99 -2.21 6.34
C ASP A 146 12.96 -1.33 5.52
N ALA A 147 14.08 -0.96 6.16
CA ALA A 147 15.08 -0.04 5.62
C ALA A 147 15.83 -0.59 4.38
N LYS A 148 16.06 -1.91 4.32
CA LYS A 148 16.74 -2.53 3.18
C LYS A 148 15.88 -2.42 1.93
N THR A 149 14.57 -2.62 2.09
CA THR A 149 13.59 -2.48 1.01
C THR A 149 13.49 -1.01 0.55
N VAL A 150 13.55 -0.01 1.45
CA VAL A 150 13.60 1.41 1.08
C VAL A 150 14.80 1.67 0.17
N ARG A 151 16.01 1.25 0.58
CA ARG A 151 17.24 1.43 -0.22
C ARG A 151 17.16 0.74 -1.58
N ALA A 152 16.63 -0.48 -1.63
CA ALA A 152 16.52 -1.25 -2.86
C ALA A 152 15.56 -0.60 -3.88
N VAL A 153 14.38 -0.14 -3.42
CA VAL A 153 13.41 0.57 -4.26
C VAL A 153 13.97 1.90 -4.74
N ASN A 154 14.61 2.67 -3.86
CA ASN A 154 15.23 3.95 -4.22
C ASN A 154 16.35 3.77 -5.25
N SER A 155 17.22 2.79 -5.07
CA SER A 155 18.27 2.44 -6.02
C SER A 155 17.69 2.07 -7.40
N ALA A 156 16.64 1.25 -7.44
CA ALA A 156 15.95 0.88 -8.66
C ALA A 156 15.30 2.09 -9.36
N ALA A 157 14.64 2.98 -8.59
CA ALA A 157 14.03 4.21 -9.10
C ALA A 157 15.06 5.16 -9.72
N ASN A 158 16.15 5.41 -9.01
CA ASN A 158 17.24 6.28 -9.48
C ASN A 158 17.92 5.72 -10.73
N LYS A 159 18.12 4.41 -10.82
CA LYS A 159 18.68 3.74 -12.00
C LYS A 159 17.83 3.95 -13.25
N VAL A 160 16.49 3.93 -13.13
CA VAL A 160 15.59 4.02 -14.28
C VAL A 160 15.17 5.46 -14.59
N PHE A 161 14.86 6.26 -13.58
CA PHE A 161 14.31 7.60 -13.72
C PHE A 161 15.33 8.72 -13.48
N GLY A 162 16.48 8.42 -12.86
CA GLY A 162 17.48 9.42 -12.50
C GLY A 162 16.92 10.49 -11.57
N ALA A 163 17.28 11.75 -11.82
CA ALA A 163 16.80 12.90 -11.03
C ALA A 163 15.27 13.09 -11.02
N ALA A 164 14.54 12.47 -11.96
CA ALA A 164 13.09 12.54 -12.01
C ALA A 164 12.39 11.49 -11.13
N SER A 165 13.12 10.64 -10.41
CA SER A 165 12.55 9.53 -9.61
C SER A 165 11.47 9.99 -8.62
N ALA A 166 11.68 11.10 -7.92
CA ALA A 166 10.73 11.69 -6.99
C ALA A 166 9.42 12.18 -7.64
N SER A 167 9.38 12.33 -8.97
CA SER A 167 8.15 12.67 -9.69
C SER A 167 7.23 11.46 -9.91
N TYR A 168 7.76 10.26 -9.80
CA TYR A 168 7.03 9.02 -10.10
C TYR A 168 6.90 8.08 -8.91
N VAL A 169 7.84 8.12 -7.97
CA VAL A 169 7.97 7.15 -6.88
C VAL A 169 7.97 7.85 -5.53
N ALA A 170 7.16 7.32 -4.61
CA ALA A 170 7.19 7.65 -3.19
C ALA A 170 7.09 6.37 -2.35
N ALA A 171 7.49 6.43 -1.09
CA ALA A 171 7.37 5.32 -0.15
C ALA A 171 6.44 5.68 1.01
N LYS A 172 5.46 4.83 1.31
CA LYS A 172 4.82 4.76 2.61
C LYS A 172 5.71 3.96 3.55
N VAL A 173 6.03 4.53 4.70
CA VAL A 173 6.92 3.91 5.67
C VAL A 173 6.32 3.97 7.07
N ASN A 174 6.47 2.90 7.82
CA ASN A 174 5.98 2.82 9.18
C ASN A 174 6.72 3.85 10.07
N ALA A 175 5.98 4.69 10.81
CA ALA A 175 6.55 5.73 11.68
C ALA A 175 7.37 5.16 12.85
N THR A 176 7.24 3.86 13.18
CA THR A 176 8.13 3.21 14.15
C THR A 176 9.49 2.82 13.53
N LEU A 177 9.56 2.68 12.21
CA LEU A 177 10.82 2.43 11.51
C LEU A 177 11.64 3.71 11.38
N TYR A 178 10.96 4.82 11.06
CA TYR A 178 11.56 6.14 10.91
C TYR A 178 10.79 7.15 11.74
N THR A 179 11.34 7.53 12.89
CA THR A 179 10.73 8.50 13.80
C THR A 179 10.95 9.96 13.39
N SER A 180 11.67 10.19 12.28
CA SER A 180 11.87 11.52 11.69
C SER A 180 12.17 11.41 10.20
N ARG A 181 11.96 12.51 9.46
CA ARG A 181 12.33 12.59 8.07
C ARG A 181 13.84 12.46 7.85
N SER A 182 14.66 13.03 8.73
CA SER A 182 16.12 12.90 8.61
C SER A 182 16.59 11.45 8.72
N ALA A 183 15.98 10.67 9.63
CA ALA A 183 16.25 9.24 9.72
C ALA A 183 15.84 8.48 8.43
N TYR A 184 14.69 8.85 7.83
CA TYR A 184 14.26 8.27 6.56
C TYR A 184 15.20 8.65 5.40
N GLN A 185 15.65 9.91 5.32
CA GLN A 185 16.50 10.38 4.23
C GLN A 185 17.84 9.65 4.15
N ALA A 186 18.33 9.09 5.24
CA ALA A 186 19.53 8.25 5.24
C ALA A 186 19.41 6.99 4.35
N ASP A 187 18.20 6.46 4.19
CA ASP A 187 17.89 5.29 3.36
C ASP A 187 17.15 5.66 2.06
N GLY A 188 16.29 6.67 2.11
CA GLY A 188 15.45 7.12 1.01
C GLY A 188 16.14 8.03 0.00
N ASP A 189 17.22 8.71 0.37
CA ASP A 189 18.10 9.55 -0.47
C ASP A 189 17.37 10.26 -1.64
N GLY A 190 16.51 11.22 -1.31
CA GLY A 190 15.72 11.99 -2.30
C GLY A 190 14.38 11.36 -2.71
N MET A 191 14.12 10.09 -2.41
CA MET A 191 12.78 9.52 -2.57
C MET A 191 11.83 10.11 -1.52
N VAL A 192 10.62 10.49 -1.95
CA VAL A 192 9.62 11.03 -1.03
C VAL A 192 9.14 9.95 -0.07
N GLY A 193 9.14 10.28 1.25
CA GLY A 193 8.60 9.43 2.31
C GLY A 193 7.26 9.95 2.82
N ILE A 194 6.28 9.07 2.94
CA ILE A 194 4.97 9.31 3.56
C ILE A 194 4.92 8.46 4.84
N PRO A 195 5.09 9.06 6.04
CA PRO A 195 5.02 8.30 7.29
C PRO A 195 3.59 7.82 7.53
N VAL A 196 3.46 6.56 7.96
CA VAL A 196 2.18 5.93 8.29
C VAL A 196 2.06 5.75 9.80
N PHE A 197 0.98 6.28 10.36
CA PHE A 197 0.64 6.19 11.78
C PHE A 197 -0.60 5.32 11.97
N THR A 198 -0.49 4.33 12.84
CA THR A 198 -1.58 3.44 13.23
C THR A 198 -1.62 3.28 14.74
N THR A 199 -2.76 2.89 15.29
CA THR A 199 -2.96 2.81 16.75
C THR A 199 -2.10 1.74 17.44
N ASN A 200 -1.59 0.75 16.71
CA ASN A 200 -0.66 -0.25 17.26
C ASN A 200 0.77 0.29 17.53
N MET A 201 1.02 1.55 17.18
CA MET A 201 2.28 2.26 17.48
C MET A 201 2.23 2.97 18.84
N LEU A 202 1.05 3.12 19.42
CA LEU A 202 0.87 3.69 20.75
C LEU A 202 1.66 2.89 21.79
N GLY A 203 2.42 3.58 22.61
CA GLY A 203 3.33 2.95 23.58
C GLY A 203 4.68 2.51 23.01
N LYS A 204 4.87 2.53 21.67
CA LYS A 204 6.17 2.25 21.03
C LYS A 204 6.93 3.50 20.65
N ILE A 205 6.21 4.55 20.24
CA ILE A 205 6.74 5.86 19.91
C ILE A 205 5.85 6.95 20.50
N ASN A 206 6.41 8.15 20.67
CA ASN A 206 5.61 9.34 20.91
C ASN A 206 5.08 9.85 19.57
N VAL A 207 3.81 9.53 19.26
CA VAL A 207 3.18 9.81 17.95
C VAL A 207 3.24 11.30 17.63
N ARG A 208 2.83 12.18 18.56
CA ARG A 208 2.83 13.65 18.36
C ARG A 208 4.23 14.22 18.10
N GLN A 209 5.22 13.75 18.83
CA GLN A 209 6.62 14.17 18.63
C GLN A 209 7.16 13.67 17.28
N THR A 210 6.84 12.43 16.91
CA THR A 210 7.24 11.85 15.64
C THR A 210 6.60 12.60 14.46
N ILE A 211 5.30 12.93 14.54
CA ILE A 211 4.62 13.80 13.57
C ILE A 211 5.36 15.13 13.43
N GLY A 212 5.70 15.79 14.57
CA GLY A 212 6.45 17.05 14.55
C GLY A 212 7.81 16.94 13.85
N ALA A 213 8.52 15.83 14.02
CA ALA A 213 9.82 15.58 13.38
C ALA A 213 9.70 15.29 11.87
N TRP A 214 8.54 14.88 11.39
CA TRP A 214 8.23 14.74 9.97
C TRP A 214 7.69 16.06 9.37
N LEU A 215 6.88 16.84 10.13
CA LEU A 215 6.28 18.09 9.67
C LEU A 215 7.28 19.15 9.25
N SER A 216 8.49 19.16 9.81
CA SER A 216 9.52 20.13 9.43
C SER A 216 9.78 20.16 7.93
N THR A 217 9.36 19.12 7.22
CA THR A 217 9.60 18.89 5.79
C THR A 217 8.53 17.99 5.15
N GLY A 218 7.48 17.60 5.88
CA GLY A 218 6.46 16.64 5.40
C GLY A 218 5.47 17.29 4.44
N GLU A 219 5.13 16.56 3.39
CA GLU A 219 4.18 16.97 2.37
C GLU A 219 2.87 16.18 2.47
N ALA A 220 2.92 14.93 2.93
CA ALA A 220 1.78 14.09 3.23
C ALA A 220 2.11 13.11 4.36
N MET A 221 1.11 12.72 5.13
CA MET A 221 1.19 11.69 6.18
C MET A 221 -0.07 10.83 6.13
N GLU A 222 0.05 9.53 6.33
CA GLU A 222 -1.10 8.67 6.53
C GLU A 222 -1.35 8.48 8.03
N ILE A 223 -2.52 8.88 8.51
CA ILE A 223 -2.92 8.76 9.92
C ILE A 223 -4.24 8.02 9.99
N ASN A 224 -4.19 6.76 10.38
CA ASN A 224 -5.34 5.86 10.34
C ASN A 224 -6.26 6.04 11.55
N VAL A 225 -7.06 7.11 11.55
CA VAL A 225 -8.12 7.37 12.55
C VAL A 225 -9.24 6.35 12.32
N LYS A 226 -9.58 5.57 13.34
CA LYS A 226 -10.56 4.48 13.24
C LYS A 226 -12.00 4.91 13.52
N GLN A 227 -12.18 5.92 14.37
CA GLN A 227 -13.49 6.45 14.74
C GLN A 227 -13.40 7.95 15.08
N LEU A 228 -14.51 8.67 14.93
CA LEU A 228 -14.61 10.09 15.33
C LEU A 228 -14.29 10.24 16.83
N GLY A 229 -13.44 11.21 17.16
CA GLY A 229 -12.93 11.38 18.49
C GLY A 229 -12.03 10.23 18.98
N GLY A 230 -11.62 9.33 18.08
CA GLY A 230 -10.76 8.19 18.35
C GLY A 230 -9.31 8.57 18.68
N GLN A 231 -8.48 7.55 18.80
CA GLN A 231 -7.14 7.67 19.40
C GLN A 231 -6.20 8.61 18.63
N LEU A 232 -6.28 8.65 17.30
CA LEU A 232 -5.41 9.47 16.45
C LEU A 232 -6.10 10.70 15.86
N GLN A 233 -7.36 11.00 16.24
CA GLN A 233 -8.11 12.11 15.68
C GLN A 233 -7.40 13.45 15.86
N SER A 234 -6.99 13.76 17.10
CA SER A 234 -6.32 15.03 17.39
C SER A 234 -4.96 15.19 16.70
N ASP A 235 -4.32 14.08 16.33
CA ASP A 235 -3.07 14.08 15.57
C ASP A 235 -3.33 14.35 14.08
N ALA A 236 -4.40 13.79 13.51
CA ALA A 236 -4.82 14.09 12.15
C ALA A 236 -5.23 15.56 12.00
N ASP A 237 -6.02 16.09 12.94
CA ASP A 237 -6.43 17.49 12.97
C ASP A 237 -5.22 18.44 13.08
N PHE A 238 -4.26 18.10 13.94
CA PHE A 238 -3.01 18.86 14.11
C PHE A 238 -2.19 18.95 12.82
N VAL A 239 -2.14 17.88 12.02
CA VAL A 239 -1.42 17.83 10.73
C VAL A 239 -2.17 18.65 9.68
N ARG A 240 -3.50 18.50 9.59
CA ARG A 240 -4.34 19.27 8.68
C ARG A 240 -4.24 20.77 8.90
N GLU A 241 -4.29 21.23 10.16
CA GLU A 241 -4.16 22.64 10.53
C GLU A 241 -2.83 23.29 10.09
N ARG A 242 -1.84 22.47 9.72
CA ARG A 242 -0.54 22.89 9.18
C ARG A 242 -0.42 22.77 7.69
N ASP A 243 -1.57 22.65 7.01
CA ASP A 243 -1.67 22.51 5.55
C ASP A 243 -0.88 21.32 4.98
N VAL A 244 -0.73 20.24 5.79
CA VAL A 244 -0.14 18.99 5.35
C VAL A 244 -1.26 18.01 5.02
N ARG A 245 -1.15 17.34 3.88
CA ARG A 245 -2.14 16.37 3.45
C ARG A 245 -2.18 15.15 4.38
N VAL A 246 -3.35 14.85 4.90
CA VAL A 246 -3.58 13.65 5.72
C VAL A 246 -4.20 12.56 4.87
N GLY A 247 -3.60 11.38 4.89
CA GLY A 247 -4.10 10.17 4.23
C GLY A 247 -4.77 9.21 5.20
N VAL A 248 -5.61 8.36 4.65
CA VAL A 248 -6.25 7.23 5.34
C VAL A 248 -6.28 6.01 4.43
N PHE A 249 -6.12 4.83 5.00
CA PHE A 249 -6.44 3.57 4.34
C PHE A 249 -7.92 3.24 4.56
N GLN A 250 -8.70 3.16 3.48
CA GLN A 250 -10.06 2.64 3.53
C GLN A 250 -10.02 1.13 3.69
N ALA A 251 -10.47 0.64 4.83
CA ALA A 251 -10.38 -0.77 5.19
C ALA A 251 -11.50 -1.59 4.53
N ILE A 252 -11.29 -2.00 3.30
CA ILE A 252 -12.17 -2.91 2.56
C ILE A 252 -11.72 -4.35 2.81
N PRO A 253 -12.60 -5.25 3.29
CA PRO A 253 -12.25 -6.64 3.55
C PRO A 253 -11.82 -7.37 2.27
N ASP A 254 -10.64 -8.00 2.29
CA ASP A 254 -10.06 -8.79 1.21
C ASP A 254 -10.13 -10.32 1.48
N GLY A 255 -10.62 -10.71 2.64
CA GLY A 255 -10.80 -12.11 3.03
C GLY A 255 -12.02 -12.78 2.38
N PRO A 256 -12.16 -14.09 2.53
CA PRO A 256 -13.21 -14.88 1.89
C PRO A 256 -14.59 -14.71 2.52
N ARG A 257 -14.65 -14.20 3.76
CA ARG A 257 -15.90 -13.94 4.48
C ARG A 257 -16.05 -12.46 4.79
N ALA A 258 -17.28 -12.01 5.02
CA ALA A 258 -17.57 -10.62 5.35
C ALA A 258 -16.77 -10.13 6.56
N SER A 259 -16.25 -8.91 6.47
CA SER A 259 -15.46 -8.24 7.51
C SER A 259 -14.13 -8.90 7.88
N GLU A 260 -13.63 -9.82 7.06
CA GLU A 260 -12.36 -10.53 7.29
C GLU A 260 -11.24 -10.06 6.35
N PHE A 261 -10.03 -10.09 6.88
CA PHE A 261 -8.80 -9.71 6.19
C PHE A 261 -7.77 -10.83 6.27
N TYR A 262 -7.00 -11.03 5.20
CA TYR A 262 -5.85 -11.93 5.25
C TYR A 262 -4.74 -11.35 6.13
N LYS A 263 -4.06 -12.24 6.87
CA LYS A 263 -2.84 -11.89 7.60
C LYS A 263 -1.66 -11.69 6.65
N ASN A 264 -0.60 -11.02 7.11
CA ASN A 264 0.59 -10.74 6.31
C ASN A 264 1.39 -11.98 5.85
N ASN A 265 1.09 -13.16 6.38
CA ASN A 265 1.64 -14.43 5.91
C ASN A 265 0.71 -15.18 4.93
N GLY A 266 -0.40 -14.56 4.55
CA GLY A 266 -1.41 -15.14 3.67
C GLY A 266 -2.44 -16.04 4.36
N GLU A 267 -2.31 -16.29 5.67
CA GLU A 267 -3.29 -17.06 6.44
C GLU A 267 -4.60 -16.27 6.60
N CYS A 268 -5.73 -16.94 6.56
CA CYS A 268 -7.04 -16.37 6.89
C CYS A 268 -7.37 -16.58 8.37
N CYS A 269 -7.97 -15.71 9.07
CA CYS A 269 -8.25 -14.30 8.85
C CYS A 269 -8.20 -13.59 10.19
N TYR A 270 -8.22 -12.27 10.13
CA TYR A 270 -8.52 -11.45 11.31
C TYR A 270 -9.66 -10.48 10.97
N LYS A 271 -10.28 -9.89 11.99
CA LYS A 271 -11.27 -8.80 11.87
C LYS A 271 -10.66 -7.53 12.43
N LEU A 272 -11.09 -6.38 11.92
CA LEU A 272 -10.66 -5.09 12.49
C LEU A 272 -11.07 -4.93 13.96
N SER A 273 -12.19 -5.54 14.36
CA SER A 273 -12.64 -5.61 15.77
C SER A 273 -11.65 -6.30 16.72
N ASP A 274 -10.71 -7.08 16.18
CA ASP A 274 -9.69 -7.77 16.98
C ASP A 274 -8.49 -6.87 17.29
N LEU A 275 -8.46 -5.65 16.72
CA LEU A 275 -7.30 -4.75 16.70
C LEU A 275 -7.59 -3.36 17.28
N PHE A 276 -8.30 -3.29 18.40
CA PHE A 276 -8.52 -2.02 19.10
C PHE A 276 -7.40 -1.70 20.07
N TYR A 277 -7.01 -0.43 20.10
CA TYR A 277 -5.97 0.10 20.94
C TYR A 277 -6.41 1.42 21.58
N GLY A 278 -5.99 1.62 22.82
CA GLY A 278 -6.32 2.83 23.55
C GLY A 278 -7.84 2.96 23.76
N LYS A 279 -8.39 4.12 23.39
CA LYS A 279 -9.83 4.42 23.52
C LYS A 279 -10.69 4.00 22.31
N ASP A 280 -10.10 3.44 21.28
CA ASP A 280 -10.86 3.00 20.11
C ASP A 280 -11.70 1.78 20.44
N THR A 281 -12.98 1.81 20.04
CA THR A 281 -13.97 0.74 20.23
C THR A 281 -14.63 0.32 18.92
N ALA A 282 -14.32 1.02 17.82
CA ALA A 282 -14.81 0.73 16.48
C ALA A 282 -13.73 1.04 15.44
N ASP A 283 -13.86 0.45 14.26
CA ASP A 283 -13.10 0.81 13.07
C ASP A 283 -14.07 1.06 11.91
N ASN A 284 -14.31 2.34 11.64
CA ASN A 284 -15.27 2.81 10.64
C ASN A 284 -14.63 3.14 9.29
N ARG A 285 -13.32 2.88 9.11
CA ARG A 285 -12.57 3.24 7.91
C ARG A 285 -13.06 2.53 6.63
N GLY A 286 -13.89 1.50 6.73
CA GLY A 286 -14.56 0.90 5.58
C GLY A 286 -15.61 1.79 4.91
N SER A 287 -16.14 2.79 5.63
CA SER A 287 -17.22 3.66 5.19
C SER A 287 -16.68 4.99 4.61
N LEU A 288 -17.05 5.31 3.38
CA LEU A 288 -16.73 6.62 2.77
C LEU A 288 -17.43 7.77 3.51
N ASP A 289 -18.66 7.57 4.00
CA ASP A 289 -19.37 8.58 4.80
C ASP A 289 -18.64 8.88 6.13
N TYR A 290 -18.01 7.86 6.72
CA TYR A 290 -17.15 8.07 7.88
C TYR A 290 -15.88 8.85 7.51
N ILE A 291 -15.18 8.43 6.44
CA ILE A 291 -13.97 9.09 5.96
C ILE A 291 -14.23 10.58 5.66
N GLU A 292 -15.38 10.89 5.04
CA GLU A 292 -15.77 12.28 4.77
C GLU A 292 -16.02 13.07 6.04
N ARG A 293 -16.67 12.46 7.06
CA ARG A 293 -16.93 13.12 8.35
C ARG A 293 -15.68 13.41 9.16
N VAL A 294 -14.61 12.66 8.93
CA VAL A 294 -13.27 13.01 9.44
C VAL A 294 -12.66 14.03 8.48
N GLU A 295 -13.02 15.29 8.62
CA GLU A 295 -12.67 16.39 7.71
C GLU A 295 -11.16 16.56 7.44
N ALA A 296 -10.30 15.85 8.19
CA ALA A 296 -8.86 15.92 8.02
C ALA A 296 -8.36 15.24 6.74
N PHE A 297 -9.09 14.28 6.17
CA PHE A 297 -8.57 13.44 5.10
C PHE A 297 -8.63 14.10 3.71
N GLY A 298 -7.48 14.19 3.05
CA GLY A 298 -7.31 14.65 1.67
C GLY A 298 -6.68 13.59 0.75
N LEU A 299 -6.39 12.38 1.28
CA LEU A 299 -5.84 11.25 0.52
C LEU A 299 -6.48 9.94 1.01
N ILE A 300 -7.00 9.14 0.08
CA ILE A 300 -7.61 7.84 0.39
C ILE A 300 -6.86 6.75 -0.38
N THR A 301 -6.38 5.73 0.32
CA THR A 301 -5.90 4.49 -0.31
C THR A 301 -6.98 3.43 -0.18
N THR A 302 -7.43 2.83 -1.30
CA THR A 302 -8.61 1.94 -1.30
C THR A 302 -8.53 0.88 -2.39
N ASP A 303 -9.12 -0.30 -2.15
CA ASP A 303 -9.33 -1.33 -3.16
C ASP A 303 -10.42 -0.94 -4.18
N ASP A 304 -11.35 -0.05 -3.80
CA ASP A 304 -12.43 0.41 -4.69
C ASP A 304 -12.29 1.91 -5.04
N PRO A 305 -11.25 2.30 -5.79
CA PRO A 305 -10.98 3.70 -6.10
C PRO A 305 -12.07 4.33 -6.98
N LYS A 306 -12.75 3.53 -7.83
CA LYS A 306 -13.81 4.05 -8.69
C LYS A 306 -15.01 4.52 -7.89
N THR A 307 -15.46 3.71 -6.93
CA THR A 307 -16.56 4.10 -6.03
C THR A 307 -16.15 5.30 -5.16
N ALA A 308 -14.91 5.32 -4.65
CA ALA A 308 -14.41 6.44 -3.86
C ALA A 308 -14.38 7.75 -4.69
N ILE A 309 -13.86 7.71 -5.93
CA ILE A 309 -13.84 8.86 -6.84
C ILE A 309 -15.25 9.32 -7.17
N ALA A 310 -16.17 8.43 -7.51
CA ALA A 310 -17.56 8.77 -7.82
C ALA A 310 -18.26 9.43 -6.62
N TYR A 311 -18.03 8.89 -5.42
CA TYR A 311 -18.54 9.44 -4.16
C TYR A 311 -18.03 10.88 -3.90
N LEU A 312 -16.74 11.11 -4.11
CA LEU A 312 -16.09 12.40 -3.91
C LEU A 312 -16.53 13.42 -4.97
N ARG A 313 -16.67 13.01 -6.24
CA ARG A 313 -17.18 13.87 -7.33
C ARG A 313 -18.58 14.37 -7.05
N ALA A 314 -19.46 13.50 -6.57
CA ALA A 314 -20.83 13.89 -6.19
C ALA A 314 -20.88 14.96 -5.09
N ARG A 315 -19.77 15.20 -4.39
CA ARG A 315 -19.60 16.17 -3.30
C ARG A 315 -18.67 17.33 -3.63
N GLY A 316 -18.21 17.42 -4.88
CA GLY A 316 -17.27 18.46 -5.32
C GLY A 316 -15.88 18.37 -4.68
N LYS A 317 -15.49 17.18 -4.20
CA LYS A 317 -14.20 16.93 -3.55
C LYS A 317 -13.19 16.20 -4.44
N HIS A 318 -13.54 15.95 -5.69
CA HIS A 318 -12.65 15.33 -6.70
C HIS A 318 -13.02 15.87 -8.09
N ASP A 319 -12.01 16.03 -8.99
CA ASP A 319 -12.18 16.49 -10.38
C ASP A 319 -12.91 15.46 -11.26
#